data_bcf9842a9f1b65461628d6d0c42c2f37
#
_entry.id   bcf9842a9f1b65461628d6d0c42c2f37
#
_cell.length_a   1.000
_cell.length_b   1.000
_cell.length_c   1.000
_cell.angle_alpha   90.00
_cell.angle_beta   90.00
_cell.angle_gamma   90.00
#
_symmetry.space_group_name_H-M   'P 1'
#
loop_
_entity.id
_entity.type
_entity.pdbx_description
1 polymer ?
#
loop_
_entity_poly.entity_id
_entity_poly.type
_entity_poly.pdbx_seq_one_letter_code
_entity_poly.pdbx_strand_id
1 'polypeptide(L)'
;MRKTTSILIGTIVLILLIVFIMFRNKEQSAVENVKVPENNMLITAGVWKIEKKQNFSDSKPKEADEIGKLYVDESIVVFGNRFTINPKFSSKFVSVQNYLNAKTNDENISKNFQKDKKVVVTISDGSKFYQDIVVMDKNNIILPFNGVLYYMKKTENKVSRSFIENYQSSYENKYSENKNNNLKDRENIALLLGIKNKVTRNGKSSLSYRTILLDINKNNSAQIYQTSSLFFPRKNGFWIMKYNQNEFDNNHVEQFLAKPVYSGDNSKDNRKLEFDSPTEITYLGPEYVSVMKEQDQFEEYSIFDIDKMSNNNELNIEQIGGKEAVNSLKNSIAEEFTNSNVDVSIDGKNENYKNIGIVRNSGKWSYQTQYTFKQNNDIKLKNVNLNIVSHLNISPDELSMNWQSIKNLKSSAIDAFSSPDKRILIVQTPDEILIYDYSNNNKFIGSIPISKDDSIIMSEWAVGNYSEIWKKEFRNNEKIPSSFITNQK
;
A
#
# COMPACT_ATOMS: atom_id res chain seq x y z
N MET A 1 -23.97 -15.25 62.06
CA MET A 1 -23.87 -14.38 60.92
C MET A 1 -22.50 -14.38 60.17
N ARG A 2 -21.34 -14.55 60.83
CA ARG A 2 -20.01 -14.52 60.08
C ARG A 2 -19.72 -15.74 59.17
N LYS A 3 -20.30 -16.94 59.49
CA LYS A 3 -20.04 -18.14 58.64
C LYS A 3 -20.82 -18.16 57.31
N THR A 4 -22.00 -17.57 57.24
CA THR A 4 -22.83 -17.52 56.04
C THR A 4 -22.32 -16.51 55.01
N THR A 5 -21.73 -15.40 55.48
CA THR A 5 -21.09 -14.41 54.57
C THR A 5 -19.81 -14.94 53.91
N SER A 6 -19.02 -15.74 54.62
CA SER A 6 -17.79 -16.35 54.03
C SER A 6 -18.10 -17.39 52.94
N ILE A 7 -19.21 -18.15 53.11
CA ILE A 7 -19.65 -19.12 52.09
C ILE A 7 -20.18 -18.40 50.87
N LEU A 8 -20.90 -17.28 51.03
CA LEU A 8 -21.43 -16.51 49.91
C LEU A 8 -20.31 -15.85 49.07
N ILE A 9 -19.27 -15.33 49.73
CA ILE A 9 -18.10 -14.74 49.03
C ILE A 9 -17.33 -15.84 48.30
N GLY A 10 -17.16 -17.02 48.90
CA GLY A 10 -16.49 -18.15 48.25
C GLY A 10 -17.21 -18.64 46.98
N THR A 11 -18.54 -18.69 47.00
CA THR A 11 -19.34 -19.06 45.81
C THR A 11 -19.28 -18.02 44.70
N ILE A 12 -19.29 -16.73 45.04
CA ILE A 12 -19.15 -15.66 44.04
C ILE A 12 -17.77 -15.70 43.35
N VAL A 13 -16.70 -15.88 44.11
CA VAL A 13 -15.34 -16.02 43.56
C VAL A 13 -15.24 -17.25 42.68
N LEU A 14 -15.85 -18.37 43.05
CA LEU A 14 -15.84 -19.59 42.23
C LEU A 14 -16.60 -19.40 40.91
N ILE A 15 -17.74 -18.70 40.91
CA ILE A 15 -18.52 -18.39 39.72
C ILE A 15 -17.73 -17.45 38.80
N LEU A 16 -17.08 -16.44 39.35
CA LEU A 16 -16.21 -15.52 38.55
C LEU A 16 -15.02 -16.26 37.93
N LEU A 17 -14.46 -17.22 38.65
CA LEU A 17 -13.36 -18.04 38.14
C LEU A 17 -13.81 -18.98 37.02
N ILE A 18 -14.99 -19.57 37.11
CA ILE A 18 -15.60 -20.41 36.07
C ILE A 18 -15.93 -19.55 34.82
N VAL A 19 -16.49 -18.37 35.02
CA VAL A 19 -16.78 -17.44 33.94
C VAL A 19 -15.47 -16.99 33.24
N PHE A 20 -14.43 -16.67 34.01
CA PHE A 20 -13.10 -16.32 33.47
C PHE A 20 -12.46 -17.47 32.69
N ILE A 21 -12.56 -18.70 33.16
CA ILE A 21 -12.08 -19.89 32.43
C ILE A 21 -12.88 -20.12 31.15
N MET A 22 -14.22 -19.92 31.18
CA MET A 22 -15.07 -20.02 29.99
C MET A 22 -14.74 -18.93 28.95
N PHE A 23 -14.46 -17.70 29.36
CA PHE A 23 -14.00 -16.63 28.43
C PHE A 23 -12.63 -16.93 27.87
N ARG A 24 -11.68 -17.37 28.67
CA ARG A 24 -10.33 -17.73 28.21
C ARG A 24 -10.34 -18.92 27.25
N ASN A 25 -11.19 -19.91 27.44
CA ASN A 25 -11.37 -21.03 26.50
C ASN A 25 -12.06 -20.60 25.18
N LYS A 26 -12.88 -19.53 25.20
CA LYS A 26 -13.47 -18.98 23.98
C LYS A 26 -12.47 -18.23 23.11
N GLU A 27 -11.51 -17.51 23.72
CA GLU A 27 -10.43 -16.86 22.97
C GLU A 27 -9.41 -17.86 22.40
N GLN A 28 -9.08 -18.93 23.13
CA GLN A 28 -8.23 -20.01 22.61
C GLN A 28 -8.86 -20.78 21.46
N SER A 29 -10.19 -20.96 21.44
CA SER A 29 -10.87 -21.67 20.35
C SER A 29 -10.90 -20.90 19.01
N ALA A 30 -10.68 -19.59 19.02
CA ALA A 30 -10.59 -18.78 17.81
C ALA A 30 -9.22 -18.91 17.11
N VAL A 31 -8.16 -19.21 17.86
CA VAL A 31 -6.79 -19.36 17.33
C VAL A 31 -6.50 -20.82 16.91
N GLU A 32 -7.14 -21.81 17.55
CA GLU A 32 -6.96 -23.25 17.25
C GLU A 32 -7.57 -23.73 15.94
N ASN A 33 -8.37 -22.91 15.26
CA ASN A 33 -9.01 -23.31 13.99
C ASN A 33 -8.20 -23.04 12.74
N VAL A 34 -6.97 -22.57 12.85
CA VAL A 34 -6.02 -22.50 11.72
C VAL A 34 -5.18 -23.77 11.72
N LYS A 35 -5.77 -24.91 11.37
CA LYS A 35 -4.99 -26.11 11.04
C LYS A 35 -4.36 -25.92 9.67
N VAL A 36 -3.03 -25.87 9.63
CA VAL A 36 -2.26 -26.06 8.40
C VAL A 36 -2.61 -27.49 7.89
N PRO A 37 -3.05 -27.66 6.64
CA PRO A 37 -3.31 -29.01 6.11
C PRO A 37 -2.02 -29.84 6.15
N GLU A 38 -2.02 -30.97 6.82
CA GLU A 38 -0.88 -31.88 6.97
C GLU A 38 -0.51 -32.65 5.69
N ASN A 39 -1.09 -32.32 4.55
CA ASN A 39 -0.87 -33.04 3.30
C ASN A 39 0.01 -32.23 2.36
N ASN A 40 1.22 -32.71 2.13
CA ASN A 40 2.18 -32.24 1.12
C ASN A 40 1.71 -32.49 -0.35
N MET A 41 0.52 -32.96 -0.59
CA MET A 41 -0.02 -33.10 -1.94
C MET A 41 -0.68 -31.79 -2.41
N LEU A 42 -0.23 -31.32 -3.56
CA LEU A 42 -0.81 -30.14 -4.21
C LEU A 42 -2.28 -30.43 -4.58
N ILE A 43 -3.23 -29.96 -3.76
CA ILE A 43 -4.69 -30.22 -3.92
C ILE A 43 -5.19 -29.78 -5.29
N THR A 44 -4.57 -28.74 -5.86
CA THR A 44 -4.95 -28.17 -7.16
C THR A 44 -4.23 -28.80 -8.34
N ALA A 45 -3.32 -29.78 -8.14
CA ALA A 45 -2.60 -30.43 -9.23
C ALA A 45 -3.53 -31.06 -10.26
N GLY A 46 -3.19 -30.93 -11.55
CA GLY A 46 -3.92 -31.48 -12.66
C GLY A 46 -4.29 -30.49 -13.74
N VAL A 47 -5.16 -30.95 -14.66
CA VAL A 47 -5.70 -30.14 -15.75
C VAL A 47 -7.16 -29.84 -15.46
N TRP A 48 -7.52 -28.57 -15.57
CA TRP A 48 -8.85 -28.06 -15.27
C TRP A 48 -9.44 -27.38 -16.50
N LYS A 49 -10.72 -27.69 -16.82
CA LYS A 49 -11.47 -27.12 -17.95
C LYS A 49 -12.59 -26.22 -17.41
N ILE A 50 -12.83 -25.10 -18.09
CA ILE A 50 -13.94 -24.19 -17.77
C ILE A 50 -15.26 -24.87 -18.06
N GLU A 51 -16.16 -24.90 -17.06
CA GLU A 51 -17.57 -25.28 -17.22
C GLU A 51 -18.50 -24.08 -17.30
N LYS A 52 -18.22 -23.02 -16.52
CA LYS A 52 -19.07 -21.85 -16.46
C LYS A 52 -18.20 -20.60 -16.21
N LYS A 53 -18.62 -19.48 -16.80
CA LYS A 53 -18.06 -18.14 -16.54
C LYS A 53 -19.16 -17.28 -15.94
N GLN A 54 -18.80 -16.42 -14.96
CA GLN A 54 -19.69 -15.46 -14.33
C GLN A 54 -18.95 -14.14 -14.17
N ASN A 55 -19.38 -13.10 -14.87
CA ASN A 55 -18.79 -11.77 -14.75
C ASN A 55 -19.21 -11.13 -13.42
N PHE A 56 -18.29 -10.40 -12.79
CA PHE A 56 -18.52 -9.60 -11.59
C PHE A 56 -17.99 -8.16 -11.73
N SER A 57 -17.54 -7.78 -12.90
CA SER A 57 -17.11 -6.43 -13.23
C SER A 57 -17.74 -6.01 -14.55
N ASP A 58 -18.18 -4.77 -14.62
CA ASP A 58 -18.72 -4.16 -15.85
C ASP A 58 -17.65 -3.91 -16.92
N SER A 59 -16.37 -4.03 -16.57
CA SER A 59 -15.28 -3.98 -17.52
C SER A 59 -15.33 -5.22 -18.43
N LYS A 60 -15.61 -5.02 -19.72
CA LYS A 60 -15.47 -6.10 -20.72
C LYS A 60 -14.06 -6.68 -20.62
N PRO A 61 -13.91 -8.00 -20.46
CA PRO A 61 -12.59 -8.63 -20.53
C PRO A 61 -11.93 -8.21 -21.84
N LYS A 62 -10.69 -7.74 -21.77
CA LYS A 62 -9.91 -7.48 -22.98
C LYS A 62 -9.85 -8.79 -23.77
N GLU A 63 -10.13 -8.74 -25.06
CA GLU A 63 -10.29 -9.89 -26.00
C GLU A 63 -9.11 -10.88 -26.08
N ALA A 64 -8.02 -10.64 -25.36
CA ALA A 64 -6.79 -11.43 -25.46
C ALA A 64 -6.77 -12.76 -24.68
N ASP A 65 -7.75 -13.04 -23.84
CA ASP A 65 -7.70 -14.20 -22.94
C ASP A 65 -8.73 -15.27 -23.31
N GLU A 66 -8.53 -15.98 -24.41
CA GLU A 66 -9.18 -17.28 -24.62
C GLU A 66 -8.60 -18.32 -23.64
N ILE A 67 -9.10 -18.26 -22.41
CA ILE A 67 -8.74 -19.20 -21.37
C ILE A 67 -9.51 -20.48 -21.60
N GLY A 68 -8.84 -21.50 -22.15
CA GLY A 68 -9.46 -22.81 -22.35
C GLY A 68 -9.28 -23.74 -21.15
N LYS A 69 -8.06 -23.81 -20.61
CA LYS A 69 -7.67 -24.74 -19.55
C LYS A 69 -6.71 -24.09 -18.56
N LEU A 70 -6.74 -24.58 -17.32
CA LEU A 70 -5.73 -24.31 -16.30
C LEU A 70 -4.92 -25.59 -16.09
N TYR A 71 -3.61 -25.49 -16.15
CA TYR A 71 -2.67 -26.56 -15.86
C TYR A 71 -1.94 -26.21 -14.57
N VAL A 72 -1.95 -27.12 -13.60
CA VAL A 72 -1.30 -26.93 -12.29
C VAL A 72 -0.43 -28.13 -11.98
N ASP A 73 0.87 -27.87 -11.88
CA ASP A 73 1.90 -28.81 -11.49
C ASP A 73 2.89 -28.12 -10.52
N GLU A 74 3.64 -28.89 -9.75
CA GLU A 74 4.64 -28.33 -8.82
C GLU A 74 5.73 -27.52 -9.53
N SER A 75 6.03 -27.86 -10.78
CA SER A 75 7.06 -27.20 -11.58
C SER A 75 6.54 -26.07 -12.47
N ILE A 76 5.23 -26.05 -12.76
CA ILE A 76 4.63 -25.10 -13.70
C ILE A 76 3.13 -24.88 -13.42
N VAL A 77 2.70 -23.64 -13.60
CA VAL A 77 1.26 -23.33 -13.70
C VAL A 77 1.03 -22.51 -14.97
N VAL A 78 0.02 -22.93 -15.77
CA VAL A 78 -0.36 -22.26 -17.03
C VAL A 78 -1.84 -21.96 -17.03
N PHE A 79 -2.19 -20.72 -17.35
CA PHE A 79 -3.56 -20.23 -17.47
C PHE A 79 -3.68 -19.20 -18.60
N GLY A 80 -4.29 -19.60 -19.70
CA GLY A 80 -4.31 -18.80 -20.92
C GLY A 80 -2.91 -18.55 -21.46
N ASN A 81 -2.57 -17.28 -21.65
CA ASN A 81 -1.24 -16.82 -22.06
C ASN A 81 -0.29 -16.54 -20.89
N ARG A 82 -0.75 -16.73 -19.65
CA ARG A 82 0.04 -16.56 -18.43
C ARG A 82 0.57 -17.90 -17.94
N PHE A 83 1.83 -17.90 -17.54
CA PHE A 83 2.42 -19.08 -16.89
C PHE A 83 3.49 -18.67 -15.90
N THR A 84 3.82 -19.59 -15.01
CA THR A 84 4.94 -19.47 -14.08
C THR A 84 5.66 -20.79 -13.94
N ILE A 85 6.98 -20.75 -13.79
CA ILE A 85 7.86 -21.91 -13.54
C ILE A 85 8.33 -21.85 -12.10
N ASN A 86 8.40 -23.03 -11.46
CA ASN A 86 8.71 -23.19 -10.04
C ASN A 86 7.82 -22.33 -9.13
N PRO A 87 6.48 -22.44 -9.27
CA PRO A 87 5.53 -21.67 -8.48
C PRO A 87 5.65 -22.03 -7.00
N LYS A 88 5.35 -21.03 -6.17
CA LYS A 88 5.15 -21.22 -4.72
C LYS A 88 3.66 -21.34 -4.46
N PHE A 89 3.30 -22.31 -3.63
CA PHE A 89 1.92 -22.55 -3.23
C PHE A 89 1.77 -22.24 -1.75
N SER A 90 0.74 -21.48 -1.41
CA SER A 90 0.31 -21.29 -0.02
C SER A 90 -1.19 -21.53 0.07
N SER A 91 -1.65 -22.04 1.19
CA SER A 91 -3.07 -22.32 1.38
C SER A 91 -3.60 -21.70 2.66
N LYS A 92 -4.87 -21.26 2.61
CA LYS A 92 -5.60 -20.72 3.75
C LYS A 92 -7.03 -21.28 3.74
N PHE A 93 -7.59 -21.45 4.94
CA PHE A 93 -8.97 -21.90 5.10
C PHE A 93 -9.86 -20.70 5.40
N VAL A 94 -10.81 -20.39 4.52
CA VAL A 94 -11.61 -19.15 4.58
C VAL A 94 -13.10 -19.41 4.37
N SER A 95 -13.95 -18.51 4.84
CA SER A 95 -15.32 -18.42 4.38
C SER A 95 -15.33 -18.00 2.91
N VAL A 96 -15.91 -18.82 2.04
CA VAL A 96 -15.98 -18.55 0.60
C VAL A 96 -16.76 -17.26 0.34
N GLN A 97 -17.85 -17.04 1.07
CA GLN A 97 -18.64 -15.83 0.98
C GLN A 97 -17.80 -14.57 1.23
N ASN A 98 -17.10 -14.53 2.36
CA ASN A 98 -16.28 -13.36 2.72
C ASN A 98 -15.12 -13.16 1.73
N TYR A 99 -14.52 -14.25 1.29
CA TYR A 99 -13.44 -14.19 0.30
C TYR A 99 -13.92 -13.66 -1.05
N LEU A 100 -15.04 -14.16 -1.56
CA LEU A 100 -15.61 -13.71 -2.83
C LEU A 100 -16.14 -12.28 -2.74
N ASN A 101 -16.78 -11.89 -1.63
CA ASN A 101 -17.15 -10.49 -1.40
C ASN A 101 -15.95 -9.55 -1.52
N ALA A 102 -14.85 -9.88 -0.86
CA ALA A 102 -13.64 -9.07 -0.92
C ALA A 102 -12.99 -9.02 -2.31
N LYS A 103 -13.23 -10.03 -3.16
CA LYS A 103 -12.68 -10.10 -4.54
C LYS A 103 -13.60 -9.52 -5.60
N THR A 104 -14.91 -9.64 -5.44
CA THR A 104 -15.88 -9.27 -6.47
C THR A 104 -16.61 -7.98 -6.17
N ASN A 105 -16.66 -7.58 -4.91
CA ASN A 105 -17.51 -6.50 -4.39
C ASN A 105 -18.99 -6.67 -4.80
N ASP A 106 -19.46 -7.92 -4.97
CA ASP A 106 -20.82 -8.29 -5.38
C ASP A 106 -21.41 -9.31 -4.40
N GLU A 107 -22.32 -8.83 -3.56
CA GLU A 107 -23.01 -9.67 -2.57
C GLU A 107 -23.87 -10.76 -3.19
N ASN A 108 -24.44 -10.56 -4.37
CA ASN A 108 -25.33 -11.56 -4.99
C ASN A 108 -24.55 -12.80 -5.39
N ILE A 109 -23.30 -12.64 -5.82
CA ILE A 109 -22.41 -13.76 -6.14
C ILE A 109 -22.07 -14.53 -4.88
N SER A 110 -21.74 -13.83 -3.81
CA SER A 110 -21.26 -14.43 -2.56
C SER A 110 -22.36 -15.10 -1.75
N LYS A 111 -23.62 -14.64 -1.83
CA LYS A 111 -24.77 -15.23 -1.11
C LYS A 111 -24.99 -16.71 -1.43
N ASN A 112 -24.60 -17.16 -2.60
CA ASN A 112 -24.70 -18.56 -3.01
C ASN A 112 -23.78 -19.50 -2.20
N PHE A 113 -22.80 -18.93 -1.46
CA PHE A 113 -21.78 -19.67 -0.70
C PHE A 113 -21.91 -19.45 0.81
N GLN A 114 -23.12 -19.17 1.30
CA GLN A 114 -23.37 -18.96 2.73
C GLN A 114 -22.93 -20.18 3.55
N LYS A 115 -22.09 -19.89 4.60
CA LYS A 115 -21.55 -20.86 5.58
C LYS A 115 -20.49 -21.84 5.04
N ASP A 116 -20.16 -21.83 3.76
CA ASP A 116 -19.11 -22.69 3.21
C ASP A 116 -17.72 -22.16 3.57
N LYS A 117 -16.94 -22.99 4.29
CA LYS A 117 -15.50 -22.75 4.50
C LYS A 117 -14.71 -23.68 3.59
N LYS A 118 -13.79 -23.14 2.80
CA LYS A 118 -12.99 -23.87 1.81
C LYS A 118 -11.53 -23.45 1.86
N VAL A 119 -10.68 -24.25 1.25
CA VAL A 119 -9.28 -23.93 1.05
C VAL A 119 -9.16 -22.99 -0.14
N VAL A 120 -8.45 -21.89 0.04
CA VAL A 120 -7.95 -21.04 -1.03
C VAL A 120 -6.47 -21.31 -1.19
N VAL A 121 -6.07 -21.75 -2.37
CA VAL A 121 -4.66 -21.92 -2.75
C VAL A 121 -4.22 -20.69 -3.49
N THR A 122 -3.19 -20.03 -2.98
CA THR A 122 -2.51 -18.93 -3.64
C THR A 122 -1.28 -19.46 -4.36
N ILE A 123 -1.17 -19.17 -5.64
CA ILE A 123 -0.04 -19.54 -6.51
C ILE A 123 0.73 -18.27 -6.83
N SER A 124 2.04 -18.26 -6.62
CA SER A 124 2.89 -17.12 -6.96
C SER A 124 4.27 -17.58 -7.39
N ASP A 125 4.94 -16.77 -8.22
CA ASP A 125 6.37 -16.92 -8.54
C ASP A 125 7.24 -15.95 -7.74
N GLY A 126 6.61 -15.20 -6.83
CA GLY A 126 7.26 -14.13 -6.09
C GLY A 126 7.47 -12.84 -6.90
N SER A 127 7.03 -12.79 -8.17
CA SER A 127 7.23 -11.64 -9.05
C SER A 127 5.97 -11.23 -9.82
N LYS A 128 5.73 -11.81 -10.97
CA LYS A 128 4.67 -11.38 -11.92
C LYS A 128 3.42 -12.23 -11.88
N PHE A 129 3.53 -13.45 -11.37
CA PHE A 129 2.43 -14.38 -11.30
C PHE A 129 1.86 -14.44 -9.88
N TYR A 130 0.61 -14.09 -9.76
CA TYR A 130 -0.16 -14.24 -8.54
C TYR A 130 -1.58 -14.65 -8.91
N GLN A 131 -2.04 -15.78 -8.38
CA GLN A 131 -3.37 -16.30 -8.67
C GLN A 131 -3.92 -17.08 -7.47
N ASP A 132 -5.13 -16.73 -7.07
CA ASP A 132 -5.87 -17.49 -6.07
C ASP A 132 -6.80 -18.52 -6.77
N ILE A 133 -6.93 -19.68 -6.16
CA ILE A 133 -7.85 -20.75 -6.57
C ILE A 133 -8.66 -21.14 -5.33
N VAL A 134 -9.99 -21.05 -5.41
CA VAL A 134 -10.89 -21.55 -4.37
C VAL A 134 -11.17 -23.03 -4.66
N VAL A 135 -10.76 -23.92 -3.78
CA VAL A 135 -10.98 -25.38 -3.93
C VAL A 135 -12.34 -25.73 -3.37
N MET A 136 -13.32 -25.99 -4.24
CA MET A 136 -14.67 -26.35 -3.83
C MET A 136 -14.73 -27.81 -3.37
N ASP A 137 -14.11 -28.69 -4.12
CA ASP A 137 -13.90 -30.10 -3.81
C ASP A 137 -12.75 -30.67 -4.67
N LYS A 138 -12.54 -32.00 -4.65
CA LYS A 138 -11.46 -32.64 -5.40
C LYS A 138 -11.55 -32.51 -6.93
N ASN A 139 -12.71 -32.18 -7.45
CA ASN A 139 -12.98 -32.13 -8.90
C ASN A 139 -13.42 -30.72 -9.36
N ASN A 140 -13.70 -29.78 -8.45
CA ASN A 140 -14.26 -28.47 -8.77
C ASN A 140 -13.48 -27.37 -8.08
N ILE A 141 -13.14 -26.34 -8.85
CA ILE A 141 -12.48 -25.12 -8.35
C ILE A 141 -13.16 -23.88 -8.91
N ILE A 142 -12.98 -22.75 -8.21
CA ILE A 142 -13.33 -21.42 -8.72
C ILE A 142 -12.05 -20.62 -8.83
N LEU A 143 -11.84 -19.97 -9.98
CA LEU A 143 -10.70 -19.13 -10.25
C LEU A 143 -11.19 -17.73 -10.57
N PRO A 144 -11.02 -16.75 -9.65
CA PRO A 144 -11.29 -15.34 -9.90
C PRO A 144 -10.17 -14.73 -10.73
N PHE A 145 -10.50 -14.21 -11.91
CA PHE A 145 -9.51 -13.59 -12.79
C PHE A 145 -10.14 -12.53 -13.70
N ASN A 146 -9.54 -11.34 -13.77
CA ASN A 146 -9.93 -10.22 -14.65
C ASN A 146 -11.43 -9.91 -14.66
N GLY A 147 -12.06 -9.82 -13.49
CA GLY A 147 -13.48 -9.49 -13.37
C GLY A 147 -14.41 -10.66 -13.69
N VAL A 148 -13.89 -11.89 -13.82
CA VAL A 148 -14.66 -13.09 -14.14
C VAL A 148 -14.36 -14.20 -13.12
N LEU A 149 -15.40 -14.88 -12.64
CA LEU A 149 -15.28 -16.15 -11.92
C LEU A 149 -15.35 -17.29 -12.93
N TYR A 150 -14.28 -18.07 -13.02
CA TYR A 150 -14.22 -19.27 -13.82
C TYR A 150 -14.50 -20.48 -12.95
N TYR A 151 -15.64 -21.13 -13.14
CA TYR A 151 -15.96 -22.41 -12.53
C TYR A 151 -15.34 -23.49 -13.37
N MET A 152 -14.45 -24.28 -12.78
CA MET A 152 -13.62 -25.22 -13.52
C MET A 152 -13.73 -26.61 -12.92
N LYS A 153 -13.71 -27.61 -13.80
CA LYS A 153 -13.75 -29.03 -13.47
C LYS A 153 -12.45 -29.71 -13.85
N LYS A 154 -11.99 -30.60 -12.98
CA LYS A 154 -10.81 -31.42 -13.23
C LYS A 154 -11.04 -32.40 -14.34
N THR A 155 -10.16 -32.44 -15.34
CA THR A 155 -10.17 -33.37 -16.45
C THR A 155 -9.05 -34.41 -16.34
N GLU A 156 -7.93 -34.04 -15.75
CA GLU A 156 -6.75 -34.89 -15.57
C GLU A 156 -6.14 -34.66 -14.21
N ASN A 157 -5.63 -35.72 -13.58
CA ASN A 157 -5.01 -35.62 -12.25
C ASN A 157 -3.56 -35.12 -12.30
N LYS A 158 -2.91 -35.17 -13.45
CA LYS A 158 -1.53 -34.72 -13.66
C LYS A 158 -1.42 -33.99 -14.99
N VAL A 159 -0.51 -33.03 -15.04
CA VAL A 159 -0.08 -32.39 -16.28
C VAL A 159 0.92 -33.31 -16.98
N SER A 160 0.82 -33.46 -18.29
CA SER A 160 1.72 -34.34 -19.04
C SER A 160 3.14 -33.79 -19.04
N ARG A 161 4.13 -34.70 -18.95
CA ARG A 161 5.54 -34.32 -18.91
C ARG A 161 5.99 -33.57 -20.17
N SER A 162 5.48 -33.98 -21.33
CA SER A 162 5.78 -33.31 -22.61
C SER A 162 5.24 -31.87 -22.65
N PHE A 163 4.09 -31.61 -22.02
CA PHE A 163 3.56 -30.24 -21.88
C PHE A 163 4.48 -29.36 -21.01
N ILE A 164 4.94 -29.90 -19.88
CA ILE A 164 5.86 -29.22 -18.96
C ILE A 164 7.17 -28.87 -19.66
N GLU A 165 7.79 -29.86 -20.31
CA GLU A 165 9.06 -29.69 -21.03
C GLU A 165 8.97 -28.66 -22.16
N ASN A 166 7.85 -28.64 -22.92
CA ASN A 166 7.63 -27.66 -23.96
C ASN A 166 7.56 -26.22 -23.43
N TYR A 167 6.84 -26.01 -22.30
CA TYR A 167 6.76 -24.70 -21.69
C TYR A 167 8.07 -24.25 -21.05
N GLN A 168 8.81 -25.17 -20.40
CA GLN A 168 10.11 -24.88 -19.82
C GLN A 168 11.12 -24.49 -20.91
N SER A 169 11.18 -25.23 -22.00
CA SER A 169 12.06 -24.92 -23.14
C SER A 169 11.70 -23.58 -23.81
N SER A 170 10.41 -23.29 -23.95
CA SER A 170 9.94 -22.02 -24.49
C SER A 170 10.28 -20.84 -23.57
N TYR A 171 10.25 -21.06 -22.25
CA TYR A 171 10.64 -20.07 -21.26
C TYR A 171 12.13 -19.81 -21.29
N GLU A 172 12.96 -20.84 -21.28
CA GLU A 172 14.41 -20.73 -21.32
C GLU A 172 14.90 -20.00 -22.57
N ASN A 173 14.31 -20.30 -23.72
CA ASN A 173 14.62 -19.62 -24.98
C ASN A 173 14.19 -18.14 -24.94
N LYS A 174 12.97 -17.85 -24.49
CA LYS A 174 12.43 -16.50 -24.38
C LYS A 174 13.10 -15.69 -23.27
N TYR A 175 13.53 -16.36 -22.18
CA TYR A 175 14.23 -15.71 -21.07
C TYR A 175 15.68 -15.38 -21.42
N SER A 176 16.38 -16.25 -22.18
CA SER A 176 17.73 -15.99 -22.69
C SER A 176 17.77 -14.86 -23.74
N GLU A 177 16.80 -14.82 -24.64
CA GLU A 177 16.62 -13.72 -25.59
C GLU A 177 16.25 -12.40 -24.89
N ASN A 178 15.28 -12.42 -23.96
CA ASN A 178 14.90 -11.26 -23.19
C ASN A 178 15.98 -10.78 -22.20
N LYS A 179 16.79 -11.68 -21.65
CA LYS A 179 17.91 -11.32 -20.77
C LYS A 179 18.98 -10.53 -21.52
N ASN A 180 19.26 -10.89 -22.75
CA ASN A 180 20.23 -10.18 -23.59
C ASN A 180 19.67 -8.84 -24.11
N ASN A 181 18.37 -8.76 -24.44
CA ASN A 181 17.71 -7.53 -24.87
C ASN A 181 17.44 -6.58 -23.71
N ASN A 182 16.93 -7.10 -22.56
CA ASN A 182 16.67 -6.28 -21.37
C ASN A 182 17.93 -5.65 -20.74
N LEU A 183 19.13 -6.25 -20.93
CA LEU A 183 20.36 -5.65 -20.44
C LEU A 183 20.84 -4.49 -21.31
N LYS A 184 20.53 -4.50 -22.61
CA LYS A 184 20.90 -3.42 -23.56
C LYS A 184 19.99 -2.20 -23.41
N ASP A 185 18.73 -2.41 -23.04
CA ASP A 185 17.70 -1.35 -22.94
C ASP A 185 17.51 -0.81 -21.51
N ARG A 186 18.32 -1.28 -20.55
CA ARG A 186 18.26 -0.78 -19.17
C ARG A 186 18.78 0.65 -19.10
N GLU A 187 17.99 1.52 -18.54
CA GLU A 187 18.36 2.89 -18.27
C GLU A 187 18.75 3.09 -16.79
N ASN A 188 19.47 4.17 -16.50
CA ASN A 188 19.70 4.60 -15.14
C ASN A 188 18.39 5.11 -14.53
N ILE A 189 18.21 4.88 -13.23
CA ILE A 189 17.02 5.30 -12.48
C ILE A 189 17.49 6.15 -11.30
N ALA A 190 16.81 7.28 -11.09
CA ALA A 190 16.91 8.05 -9.87
C ALA A 190 15.56 8.05 -9.15
N LEU A 191 15.57 7.86 -7.83
CA LEU A 191 14.42 7.98 -6.96
C LEU A 191 14.71 8.98 -5.85
N LEU A 192 13.88 10.00 -5.73
CA LEU A 192 13.84 10.91 -4.59
C LEU A 192 12.78 10.44 -3.60
N LEU A 193 13.21 10.12 -2.38
CA LEU A 193 12.34 9.81 -1.26
C LEU A 193 12.38 10.95 -0.26
N GLY A 194 11.26 11.64 -0.08
CA GLY A 194 11.08 12.61 1.01
C GLY A 194 10.66 11.87 2.28
N ILE A 195 11.43 12.05 3.34
CA ILE A 195 11.22 11.38 4.62
C ILE A 195 10.91 12.42 5.68
N LYS A 196 9.82 12.19 6.41
CA LYS A 196 9.47 12.85 7.65
C LYS A 196 9.88 11.96 8.82
N ASN A 197 10.54 12.55 9.81
CA ASN A 197 10.83 11.92 11.10
C ASN A 197 10.09 12.69 12.20
N LYS A 198 9.22 11.98 12.95
CA LYS A 198 8.47 12.55 14.07
C LYS A 198 8.84 11.82 15.36
N VAL A 199 9.62 12.45 16.21
CA VAL A 199 10.04 11.90 17.49
C VAL A 199 9.30 12.60 18.63
N THR A 200 8.55 11.85 19.41
CA THR A 200 7.87 12.37 20.59
C THR A 200 8.63 11.95 21.86
N ARG A 201 9.12 12.94 22.62
CA ARG A 201 9.80 12.74 23.91
C ARG A 201 9.19 13.64 24.98
N ASN A 202 8.80 13.06 26.11
CA ASN A 202 8.21 13.81 27.24
C ASN A 202 7.03 14.71 26.83
N GLY A 203 6.18 14.24 25.91
CA GLY A 203 5.03 15.00 25.41
C GLY A 203 5.36 16.12 24.42
N LYS A 204 6.63 16.35 24.08
CA LYS A 204 7.05 17.26 23.02
C LYS A 204 7.40 16.50 21.75
N SER A 205 6.79 16.87 20.62
CA SER A 205 7.09 16.32 19.31
C SER A 205 8.13 17.19 18.62
N SER A 206 9.11 16.54 18.01
CA SER A 206 10.11 17.15 17.14
C SER A 206 9.96 16.58 15.74
N LEU A 207 9.82 17.45 14.76
CA LEU A 207 9.71 17.11 13.35
C LEU A 207 11.01 17.45 12.63
N SER A 208 11.43 16.56 11.74
CA SER A 208 12.50 16.86 10.80
C SER A 208 12.19 16.20 9.44
N TYR A 209 12.74 16.81 8.40
CA TYR A 209 12.53 16.37 7.03
C TYR A 209 13.87 16.21 6.32
N ARG A 210 13.96 15.17 5.49
CA ARG A 210 15.13 14.93 4.65
C ARG A 210 14.72 14.31 3.33
N THR A 211 15.61 14.40 2.34
CA THR A 211 15.44 13.68 1.08
C THR A 211 16.59 12.70 0.89
N ILE A 212 16.26 11.50 0.48
CA ILE A 212 17.21 10.50 0.01
C ILE A 212 17.10 10.45 -1.51
N LEU A 213 18.24 10.60 -2.20
CA LEU A 213 18.36 10.27 -3.62
C LEU A 213 18.98 8.88 -3.72
N LEU A 214 18.23 7.94 -4.30
CA LEU A 214 18.71 6.63 -4.68
C LEU A 214 19.01 6.64 -6.18
N ASP A 215 20.27 6.49 -6.55
CA ASP A 215 20.75 6.42 -7.92
C ASP A 215 21.10 4.96 -8.26
N ILE A 216 20.35 4.35 -9.16
CA ILE A 216 20.53 2.96 -9.58
C ILE A 216 20.94 2.95 -11.07
N ASN A 217 22.15 2.53 -11.34
CA ASN A 217 22.62 2.42 -12.70
C ASN A 217 22.04 1.18 -13.44
N LYS A 218 22.25 1.14 -14.75
CA LYS A 218 21.81 0.02 -15.60
C LYS A 218 22.30 -1.37 -15.16
N ASN A 219 23.40 -1.45 -14.38
CA ASN A 219 23.96 -2.69 -13.86
C ASN A 219 23.44 -3.02 -12.44
N ASN A 220 22.43 -2.29 -11.93
CA ASN A 220 21.89 -2.41 -10.59
C ASN A 220 22.89 -2.10 -9.46
N SER A 221 23.89 -1.30 -9.71
CA SER A 221 24.68 -0.70 -8.65
C SER A 221 23.93 0.51 -8.12
N ALA A 222 23.68 0.56 -6.82
CA ALA A 222 22.95 1.62 -6.16
C ALA A 222 23.92 2.56 -5.41
N GLN A 223 23.70 3.86 -5.54
CA GLN A 223 24.36 4.90 -4.75
C GLN A 223 23.31 5.72 -4.02
N ILE A 224 23.61 6.15 -2.79
CA ILE A 224 22.69 6.89 -1.95
C ILE A 224 23.31 8.22 -1.58
N TYR A 225 22.50 9.26 -1.71
CA TYR A 225 22.80 10.63 -1.27
C TYR A 225 21.66 11.11 -0.39
N GLN A 226 21.94 12.02 0.54
CA GLN A 226 20.94 12.54 1.47
C GLN A 226 21.12 14.03 1.71
N THR A 227 20.01 14.75 1.88
CA THR A 227 19.96 16.16 2.27
C THR A 227 19.01 16.38 3.43
N SER A 228 19.24 17.41 4.24
CA SER A 228 18.42 17.77 5.42
C SER A 228 17.17 18.60 5.07
N SER A 229 16.82 18.75 3.79
CA SER A 229 15.62 19.44 3.32
C SER A 229 14.82 18.54 2.39
N LEU A 230 13.57 18.89 2.10
CA LEU A 230 12.81 18.24 1.06
C LEU A 230 13.20 18.85 -0.29
N PHE A 231 13.87 18.06 -1.12
CA PHE A 231 14.29 18.41 -2.47
C PHE A 231 13.40 17.68 -3.47
N PHE A 232 12.74 18.40 -4.37
CA PHE A 232 11.75 17.83 -5.26
C PHE A 232 11.73 18.49 -6.64
N PRO A 233 11.37 17.73 -7.70
CA PRO A 233 11.30 18.26 -9.05
C PRO A 233 10.01 19.03 -9.26
N ARG A 234 10.07 20.08 -10.09
CA ARG A 234 8.92 20.81 -10.61
C ARG A 234 9.10 21.10 -12.10
N LYS A 235 8.05 21.57 -12.78
CA LYS A 235 8.08 21.91 -14.22
C LYS A 235 9.24 22.83 -14.59
N ASN A 236 9.59 23.76 -13.70
CA ASN A 236 10.59 24.80 -13.92
C ASN A 236 11.91 24.54 -13.18
N GLY A 237 12.26 23.28 -12.95
CA GLY A 237 13.49 22.89 -12.25
C GLY A 237 13.24 22.31 -10.86
N PHE A 238 14.23 22.43 -9.98
CA PHE A 238 14.15 21.84 -8.65
C PHE A 238 13.82 22.88 -7.59
N TRP A 239 13.06 22.43 -6.62
CA TRP A 239 12.67 23.22 -5.45
C TRP A 239 13.11 22.52 -4.17
N ILE A 240 13.25 23.32 -3.12
CA ILE A 240 13.43 22.83 -1.76
C ILE A 240 12.28 23.32 -0.89
N MET A 241 11.85 22.47 0.03
CA MET A 241 10.95 22.85 1.11
C MET A 241 11.69 22.71 2.43
N LYS A 242 11.80 23.82 3.16
CA LYS A 242 12.41 23.92 4.49
C LYS A 242 11.31 23.95 5.54
N TYR A 243 11.55 23.29 6.63
CA TYR A 243 10.73 23.35 7.83
C TYR A 243 11.47 24.09 8.93
N ASN A 244 10.80 25.03 9.56
CA ASN A 244 11.29 25.76 10.72
C ASN A 244 10.22 25.73 11.81
N GLN A 245 10.64 25.47 13.04
CA GLN A 245 9.81 25.55 14.23
C GLN A 245 10.38 26.65 15.12
N ASN A 246 9.56 27.62 15.45
CA ASN A 246 9.93 28.72 16.33
C ASN A 246 8.98 28.74 17.53
N GLU A 247 9.54 28.79 18.73
CA GLU A 247 8.80 29.05 19.97
C GLU A 247 9.17 30.46 20.43
N PHE A 248 8.26 31.43 20.29
CA PHE A 248 8.41 32.78 20.79
C PHE A 248 7.29 33.15 21.77
N ASP A 249 7.60 33.59 22.98
CA ASP A 249 6.64 34.10 23.99
C ASP A 249 5.39 33.24 24.18
N ASN A 250 5.54 31.91 24.31
CA ASN A 250 4.47 30.92 24.36
C ASN A 250 3.64 30.73 23.04
N ASN A 251 4.05 31.39 21.97
CA ASN A 251 3.45 31.16 20.66
C ASN A 251 4.26 30.08 19.89
N HIS A 252 3.62 28.99 19.56
CA HIS A 252 4.14 27.95 18.69
C HIS A 252 3.89 28.35 17.24
N VAL A 253 4.94 28.46 16.43
CA VAL A 253 4.80 28.73 14.99
C VAL A 253 5.61 27.71 14.21
N GLU A 254 4.92 26.97 13.38
CA GLU A 254 5.53 26.08 12.40
C GLU A 254 5.45 26.70 11.01
N GLN A 255 6.56 26.65 10.31
CA GLN A 255 6.68 27.29 9.00
C GLN A 255 7.24 26.32 7.99
N PHE A 256 6.56 26.22 6.83
CA PHE A 256 7.05 25.53 5.63
C PHE A 256 7.34 26.56 4.55
N LEU A 257 8.60 26.62 4.12
CA LEU A 257 9.07 27.52 3.07
C LEU A 257 9.49 26.73 1.84
N ALA A 258 8.70 26.80 0.76
CA ALA A 258 9.04 26.24 -0.54
C ALA A 258 9.65 27.31 -1.44
N LYS A 259 10.79 26.99 -2.08
CA LYS A 259 11.47 27.92 -2.99
C LYS A 259 12.27 27.18 -4.08
N PRO A 260 12.50 27.81 -5.24
CA PRO A 260 13.46 27.30 -6.19
C PRO A 260 14.85 27.15 -5.57
N VAL A 261 15.57 26.11 -5.93
CA VAL A 261 16.90 25.79 -5.39
C VAL A 261 17.87 26.96 -5.43
N TYR A 262 17.87 27.71 -6.52
CA TYR A 262 18.79 28.81 -6.75
C TYR A 262 18.27 30.18 -6.23
N SER A 263 17.10 30.21 -5.60
CA SER A 263 16.52 31.43 -5.02
C SER A 263 17.04 31.73 -3.63
N GLY A 264 17.29 32.98 -3.33
CA GLY A 264 17.53 33.46 -1.96
C GLY A 264 16.28 33.33 -1.08
N ASP A 265 16.46 33.32 0.23
CA ASP A 265 15.34 33.15 1.20
C ASP A 265 14.33 34.32 1.16
N ASN A 266 14.70 35.48 0.63
CA ASN A 266 13.84 36.65 0.48
C ASN A 266 13.29 36.85 -0.95
N SER A 267 13.37 35.85 -1.81
CA SER A 267 12.87 35.95 -3.20
C SER A 267 11.34 36.05 -3.23
N LYS A 268 10.81 36.80 -4.22
CA LYS A 268 9.37 36.87 -4.49
C LYS A 268 8.79 35.52 -4.96
N ASP A 269 9.66 34.59 -5.37
CA ASP A 269 9.28 33.26 -5.82
C ASP A 269 9.05 32.29 -4.65
N ASN A 270 9.33 32.72 -3.43
CA ASN A 270 9.14 31.92 -2.24
C ASN A 270 7.65 31.75 -1.90
N ARG A 271 7.29 30.55 -1.47
CA ARG A 271 5.95 30.18 -1.05
C ARG A 271 6.00 29.71 0.41
N LYS A 272 5.03 30.13 1.21
CA LYS A 272 5.08 29.95 2.66
C LYS A 272 3.73 29.51 3.23
N LEU A 273 3.78 28.56 4.16
CA LEU A 273 2.70 28.21 5.06
C LEU A 273 3.17 28.44 6.50
N GLU A 274 2.30 28.95 7.35
CA GLU A 274 2.55 29.15 8.79
C GLU A 274 1.37 28.63 9.59
N PHE A 275 1.67 27.88 10.64
CA PHE A 275 0.67 27.28 11.50
C PHE A 275 0.99 27.59 12.96
N ASP A 276 -0.05 27.82 13.74
CA ASP A 276 0.01 28.09 15.20
C ASP A 276 -0.11 26.83 16.06
N SER A 277 -0.08 25.69 15.44
CA SER A 277 -0.23 24.37 16.08
C SER A 277 0.62 23.33 15.37
N PRO A 278 0.90 22.18 16.02
CA PRO A 278 1.68 21.11 15.44
C PRO A 278 1.12 20.68 14.09
N THR A 279 1.93 20.81 13.05
CA THR A 279 1.53 20.53 11.66
C THR A 279 2.60 19.73 10.96
N GLU A 280 2.20 18.69 10.25
CA GLU A 280 3.14 17.83 9.53
C GLU A 280 2.75 17.63 8.07
N ILE A 281 3.75 17.49 7.20
CA ILE A 281 3.53 17.12 5.80
C ILE A 281 3.14 15.64 5.74
N THR A 282 2.05 15.35 5.04
CA THR A 282 1.59 13.97 4.76
C THR A 282 1.88 13.53 3.33
N TYR A 283 2.00 14.50 2.41
CA TYR A 283 2.35 14.28 1.01
C TYR A 283 3.07 15.49 0.43
N LEU A 284 4.09 15.25 -0.36
CA LEU A 284 4.73 16.25 -1.21
C LEU A 284 4.94 15.69 -2.62
N GLY A 285 4.43 16.38 -3.60
CA GLY A 285 4.65 16.11 -5.02
C GLY A 285 5.10 17.34 -5.79
N PRO A 286 5.25 17.24 -7.11
CA PRO A 286 5.71 18.37 -7.93
C PRO A 286 4.80 19.59 -7.93
N GLU A 287 3.49 19.40 -7.73
CA GLU A 287 2.50 20.46 -7.85
C GLU A 287 1.76 20.72 -6.53
N TYR A 288 1.65 19.72 -5.65
CA TYR A 288 0.83 19.81 -4.44
C TYR A 288 1.59 19.38 -3.19
N VAL A 289 1.22 20.01 -2.07
CA VAL A 289 1.60 19.58 -0.73
C VAL A 289 0.35 19.36 0.10
N SER A 290 0.33 18.25 0.84
CA SER A 290 -0.71 17.97 1.84
C SER A 290 -0.10 18.02 3.23
N VAL A 291 -0.82 18.65 4.14
CA VAL A 291 -0.45 18.76 5.55
C VAL A 291 -1.57 18.23 6.43
N MET A 292 -1.20 17.82 7.64
CA MET A 292 -2.10 17.44 8.71
C MET A 292 -1.75 18.27 9.94
N LYS A 293 -2.73 19.00 10.45
CA LYS A 293 -2.68 19.78 11.67
C LYS A 293 -3.36 18.99 12.79
N GLU A 294 -2.68 18.81 13.90
CA GLU A 294 -3.22 18.16 15.09
C GLU A 294 -3.73 19.21 16.07
N GLN A 295 -5.01 19.17 16.39
CA GLN A 295 -5.63 20.06 17.38
C GLN A 295 -6.60 19.26 18.27
N ASP A 296 -6.36 19.21 19.58
CA ASP A 296 -7.23 18.52 20.56
C ASP A 296 -7.59 17.09 20.19
N GLN A 297 -6.62 16.32 19.66
CA GLN A 297 -6.76 14.96 19.13
C GLN A 297 -7.50 14.86 17.76
N PHE A 298 -7.95 15.97 17.21
CA PHE A 298 -8.53 16.03 15.88
C PHE A 298 -7.44 16.28 14.84
N GLU A 299 -7.47 15.49 13.75
CA GLU A 299 -6.58 15.64 12.59
C GLU A 299 -7.30 16.47 11.52
N GLU A 300 -6.85 17.68 11.28
CA GLU A 300 -7.33 18.54 10.22
C GLU A 300 -6.37 18.50 9.03
N TYR A 301 -6.86 18.03 7.90
CA TYR A 301 -6.07 17.91 6.68
C TYR A 301 -6.28 19.10 5.76
N SER A 302 -5.24 19.48 5.02
CA SER A 302 -5.30 20.49 3.97
C SER A 302 -4.39 20.16 2.81
N ILE A 303 -4.82 20.47 1.58
CA ILE A 303 -4.02 20.32 0.36
C ILE A 303 -3.83 21.72 -0.25
N PHE A 304 -2.59 22.03 -0.63
CA PHE A 304 -2.22 23.30 -1.25
C PHE A 304 -1.56 23.07 -2.61
N ASP A 305 -1.94 23.88 -3.60
CA ASP A 305 -1.17 24.06 -4.83
C ASP A 305 0.10 24.86 -4.48
N ILE A 306 1.28 24.31 -4.78
CA ILE A 306 2.57 24.93 -4.42
C ILE A 306 2.74 26.29 -5.12
N ASP A 307 2.20 26.49 -6.33
CA ASP A 307 2.29 27.79 -7.01
C ASP A 307 1.51 28.89 -6.31
N LYS A 308 0.45 28.51 -5.58
CA LYS A 308 -0.45 29.42 -4.84
C LYS A 308 -0.38 29.19 -3.33
N MET A 309 0.69 28.55 -2.86
CA MET A 309 0.81 28.12 -1.47
C MET A 309 0.75 29.30 -0.51
N SER A 310 -0.34 29.40 0.24
CA SER A 310 -0.59 30.32 1.33
C SER A 310 -1.73 29.78 2.20
N ASN A 311 -1.80 30.19 3.47
CA ASN A 311 -2.75 29.65 4.45
C ASN A 311 -4.25 29.79 4.06
N ASN A 312 -4.58 30.67 3.12
CA ASN A 312 -5.97 30.89 2.70
C ASN A 312 -6.33 30.21 1.37
N ASN A 313 -5.41 29.44 0.77
CA ASN A 313 -5.55 28.83 -0.54
C ASN A 313 -5.62 27.30 -0.49
N GLU A 314 -6.25 26.75 0.54
CA GLU A 314 -6.54 25.33 0.65
C GLU A 314 -7.49 24.89 -0.46
N LEU A 315 -7.21 23.74 -1.05
CA LEU A 315 -8.10 23.15 -2.05
C LEU A 315 -9.33 22.54 -1.37
N ASN A 316 -10.50 22.77 -1.95
CA ASN A 316 -11.71 22.07 -1.56
C ASN A 316 -11.92 20.82 -2.43
N ILE A 317 -12.87 19.97 -2.05
CA ILE A 317 -13.13 18.69 -2.74
C ILE A 317 -13.52 18.85 -4.21
N GLU A 318 -14.23 19.93 -4.57
CA GLU A 318 -14.63 20.19 -5.96
C GLU A 318 -13.43 20.54 -6.84
N GLN A 319 -12.43 21.22 -6.27
CA GLN A 319 -11.15 21.48 -6.96
C GLN A 319 -10.30 20.22 -7.11
N ILE A 320 -10.46 19.25 -6.19
CA ILE A 320 -9.73 17.97 -6.22
C ILE A 320 -10.32 17.02 -7.26
N GLY A 321 -11.63 16.85 -7.32
CA GLY A 321 -12.26 15.83 -8.16
C GLY A 321 -13.64 16.21 -8.71
N GLY A 322 -13.96 17.51 -8.80
CA GLY A 322 -15.23 18.00 -9.34
C GLY A 322 -16.43 17.68 -8.46
N LYS A 323 -17.62 17.90 -8.99
CA LYS A 323 -18.88 17.64 -8.26
C LYS A 323 -19.09 16.17 -7.89
N GLU A 324 -18.52 15.25 -8.66
CA GLU A 324 -18.59 13.81 -8.39
C GLU A 324 -17.84 13.44 -7.12
N ALA A 325 -16.74 14.15 -6.81
CA ALA A 325 -15.98 13.92 -5.59
C ALA A 325 -16.77 14.23 -4.32
N VAL A 326 -17.68 15.21 -4.36
CA VAL A 326 -18.59 15.51 -3.23
C VAL A 326 -19.52 14.33 -2.96
N ASN A 327 -20.05 13.69 -4.00
CA ASN A 327 -20.89 12.50 -3.87
C ASN A 327 -20.07 11.31 -3.35
N SER A 328 -18.86 11.13 -3.87
CA SER A 328 -17.94 10.08 -3.40
C SER A 328 -17.57 10.26 -1.93
N LEU A 329 -17.35 11.49 -1.47
CA LEU A 329 -17.13 11.80 -0.05
C LEU A 329 -18.33 11.35 0.80
N LYS A 330 -19.55 11.77 0.42
CA LYS A 330 -20.76 11.40 1.16
C LYS A 330 -20.96 9.88 1.21
N ASN A 331 -20.71 9.20 0.10
CA ASN A 331 -20.82 7.74 0.02
C ASN A 331 -19.77 7.05 0.91
N SER A 332 -18.51 7.50 0.85
CA SER A 332 -17.44 6.92 1.69
C SER A 332 -17.73 7.07 3.17
N ILE A 333 -18.29 8.21 3.59
CA ILE A 333 -18.73 8.43 4.96
C ILE A 333 -19.92 7.51 5.31
N ALA A 334 -20.92 7.44 4.43
CA ALA A 334 -22.09 6.59 4.64
C ALA A 334 -21.71 5.12 4.76
N GLU A 335 -20.84 4.60 3.86
CA GLU A 335 -20.35 3.22 3.88
C GLU A 335 -19.62 2.88 5.19
N GLU A 336 -18.79 3.80 5.67
CA GLU A 336 -18.02 3.59 6.90
C GLU A 336 -18.91 3.51 8.15
N PHE A 337 -20.07 4.19 8.14
CA PHE A 337 -20.99 4.25 9.27
C PHE A 337 -22.26 3.39 9.13
N THR A 338 -22.54 2.81 7.96
CA THR A 338 -23.76 2.01 7.69
C THR A 338 -23.86 0.76 8.58
N ASN A 339 -22.74 0.24 9.08
CA ASN A 339 -22.69 -0.93 9.96
C ASN A 339 -22.72 -0.59 11.46
N SER A 340 -22.88 0.66 11.82
CA SER A 340 -22.92 1.12 13.20
C SER A 340 -24.24 1.83 13.44
N ASN A 341 -24.98 1.49 14.51
CA ASN A 341 -26.12 2.28 15.01
C ASN A 341 -25.61 3.63 15.57
N VAL A 342 -25.16 4.51 14.68
CA VAL A 342 -24.49 5.76 15.03
C VAL A 342 -25.20 6.92 14.36
N ASP A 343 -25.62 7.90 15.16
CA ASP A 343 -26.00 9.21 14.63
C ASP A 343 -24.75 9.98 14.20
N VAL A 344 -24.51 10.04 12.91
CA VAL A 344 -23.43 10.85 12.33
C VAL A 344 -23.90 12.29 12.28
N SER A 345 -23.55 13.09 13.28
CA SER A 345 -23.61 14.54 13.13
C SER A 345 -22.37 14.98 12.36
N ILE A 346 -22.52 15.35 11.11
CA ILE A 346 -21.49 16.08 10.36
C ILE A 346 -21.36 17.43 11.07
N ASP A 347 -20.26 17.58 11.85
CA ASP A 347 -20.02 18.84 12.55
C ASP A 347 -19.86 19.94 11.51
N GLY A 348 -20.55 21.10 11.68
CA GLY A 348 -20.63 22.17 10.69
C GLY A 348 -19.30 22.81 10.27
N LYS A 349 -18.17 22.42 10.89
CA LYS A 349 -16.82 22.77 10.44
C LYS A 349 -16.46 22.16 9.06
N ASN A 350 -17.14 21.09 8.64
CA ASN A 350 -16.91 20.42 7.35
C ASN A 350 -17.81 20.93 6.21
N GLU A 351 -18.62 21.98 6.41
CA GLU A 351 -19.49 22.51 5.36
C GLU A 351 -18.75 22.96 4.09
N ASN A 352 -17.46 23.29 4.20
CA ASN A 352 -16.63 23.72 3.08
C ASN A 352 -15.87 22.59 2.38
N TYR A 353 -16.03 21.33 2.82
CA TYR A 353 -15.34 20.16 2.23
C TYR A 353 -13.83 20.36 2.02
N LYS A 354 -13.16 21.03 2.95
CA LYS A 354 -11.73 21.34 2.89
C LYS A 354 -10.86 20.38 3.70
N ASN A 355 -11.42 19.72 4.74
CA ASN A 355 -10.69 18.77 5.56
C ASN A 355 -10.40 17.48 4.77
N ILE A 356 -9.49 17.57 3.81
CA ILE A 356 -9.07 16.46 2.96
C ILE A 356 -7.56 16.50 2.82
N GLY A 357 -6.91 15.36 3.06
CA GLY A 357 -5.47 15.19 2.88
C GLY A 357 -5.13 14.08 1.92
N ILE A 358 -3.88 14.07 1.47
CA ILE A 358 -3.26 12.97 0.77
C ILE A 358 -2.34 12.27 1.77
N VAL A 359 -2.56 10.97 1.96
CA VAL A 359 -1.78 10.15 2.89
C VAL A 359 -1.28 8.89 2.19
N ARG A 360 -0.21 8.31 2.71
CA ARG A 360 0.32 7.06 2.19
C ARG A 360 -0.31 5.87 2.91
N ASN A 361 -0.82 4.91 2.15
CA ASN A 361 -1.46 3.72 2.70
C ASN A 361 -1.13 2.48 1.87
N SER A 362 -0.25 1.61 2.40
CA SER A 362 0.05 0.28 1.86
C SER A 362 0.29 0.26 0.34
N GLY A 363 1.22 1.10 -0.13
CA GLY A 363 1.61 1.18 -1.54
C GLY A 363 0.77 2.14 -2.39
N LYS A 364 -0.11 2.94 -1.78
CA LYS A 364 -0.96 3.89 -2.51
C LYS A 364 -0.99 5.26 -1.84
N TRP A 365 -1.08 6.30 -2.64
CA TRP A 365 -1.54 7.61 -2.18
C TRP A 365 -3.06 7.59 -2.14
N SER A 366 -3.64 7.94 -1.00
CA SER A 366 -5.08 7.89 -0.77
C SER A 366 -5.55 9.23 -0.24
N TYR A 367 -6.74 9.65 -0.63
CA TYR A 367 -7.40 10.79 0.00
C TYR A 367 -8.02 10.35 1.32
N GLN A 368 -7.82 11.15 2.36
CA GLN A 368 -8.31 10.87 3.70
C GLN A 368 -8.90 12.13 4.33
N THR A 369 -9.89 11.91 5.19
CA THR A 369 -10.46 12.92 6.07
C THR A 369 -10.67 12.33 7.45
N GLN A 370 -10.86 13.17 8.47
CA GLN A 370 -11.27 12.70 9.79
C GLN A 370 -12.65 13.27 10.13
N TYR A 371 -13.52 12.43 10.68
CA TYR A 371 -14.85 12.79 11.14
C TYR A 371 -15.05 12.47 12.60
N THR A 372 -15.84 13.35 13.26
CA THR A 372 -16.41 13.09 14.58
C THR A 372 -17.76 12.41 14.44
N PHE A 373 -18.04 11.45 15.30
CA PHE A 373 -19.33 10.77 15.39
C PHE A 373 -19.69 10.48 16.84
N LYS A 374 -21.00 10.41 17.14
CA LYS A 374 -21.48 10.04 18.45
C LYS A 374 -21.81 8.57 18.51
N GLN A 375 -21.25 7.87 19.50
CA GLN A 375 -21.58 6.49 19.82
C GLN A 375 -21.78 6.36 21.33
N ASN A 376 -22.98 5.96 21.76
CA ASN A 376 -23.35 5.85 23.19
C ASN A 376 -23.11 7.13 24.00
N ASN A 377 -23.42 8.30 23.45
CA ASN A 377 -23.15 9.64 23.99
C ASN A 377 -21.67 10.08 24.02
N ASP A 378 -20.74 9.25 23.63
CA ASP A 378 -19.34 9.61 23.52
C ASP A 378 -19.04 10.14 22.10
N ILE A 379 -18.21 11.19 22.03
CA ILE A 379 -17.67 11.70 20.76
C ILE A 379 -16.43 10.88 20.42
N LYS A 380 -16.43 10.26 19.25
CA LYS A 380 -15.30 9.49 18.73
C LYS A 380 -14.82 10.08 17.40
N LEU A 381 -13.55 9.85 17.11
CA LEU A 381 -12.88 10.26 15.87
C LEU A 381 -12.63 9.04 14.98
N LYS A 382 -12.80 9.21 13.68
CA LYS A 382 -12.50 8.18 12.71
C LYS A 382 -11.92 8.75 11.44
N ASN A 383 -10.80 8.17 10.99
CA ASN A 383 -10.21 8.46 9.69
C ASN A 383 -10.96 7.67 8.62
N VAL A 384 -11.39 8.37 7.58
CA VAL A 384 -12.14 7.81 6.45
C VAL A 384 -11.33 7.98 5.18
N ASN A 385 -11.04 6.87 4.52
CA ASN A 385 -10.42 6.87 3.19
C ASN A 385 -11.48 7.22 2.14
N LEU A 386 -11.15 8.15 1.27
CA LEU A 386 -12.06 8.67 0.26
C LEU A 386 -11.76 8.03 -1.11
N ASN A 387 -12.77 7.46 -1.72
CA ASN A 387 -12.67 6.94 -3.09
C ASN A 387 -12.98 8.04 -4.12
N ILE A 388 -12.04 8.97 -4.28
CA ILE A 388 -12.16 10.12 -5.17
C ILE A 388 -11.41 9.86 -6.48
N VAL A 389 -12.08 10.08 -7.61
CA VAL A 389 -11.40 10.22 -8.90
C VAL A 389 -10.84 11.64 -8.97
N SER A 390 -9.54 11.76 -8.78
CA SER A 390 -8.88 13.06 -8.68
C SER A 390 -8.52 13.64 -10.04
N HIS A 391 -8.65 14.97 -10.16
CA HIS A 391 -8.11 15.77 -11.27
C HIS A 391 -6.68 16.27 -10.97
N LEU A 392 -6.21 16.10 -9.73
CA LEU A 392 -4.86 16.51 -9.35
C LEU A 392 -3.85 15.55 -9.96
N ASN A 393 -2.75 16.11 -10.45
CA ASN A 393 -1.61 15.35 -10.90
C ASN A 393 -0.74 14.98 -9.67
N ILE A 394 -1.11 13.90 -9.00
CA ILE A 394 -0.33 13.33 -7.91
C ILE A 394 0.67 12.31 -8.45
N SER A 395 1.74 12.07 -7.69
CA SER A 395 2.80 11.14 -8.09
C SER A 395 2.25 9.74 -8.37
N PRO A 396 2.66 9.11 -9.50
CA PRO A 396 2.23 7.75 -9.82
C PRO A 396 2.66 6.77 -8.72
N ASP A 397 1.78 5.86 -8.34
CA ASP A 397 2.01 4.86 -7.30
C ASP A 397 1.61 3.43 -7.71
N GLU A 398 1.54 3.17 -9.02
CA GLU A 398 1.21 1.84 -9.53
C GLU A 398 2.31 0.83 -9.21
N LEU A 399 2.01 -0.11 -8.32
CA LEU A 399 2.94 -1.15 -7.92
C LEU A 399 3.16 -2.18 -9.04
N SER A 400 4.41 -2.65 -9.17
CA SER A 400 4.77 -3.73 -10.09
C SER A 400 4.13 -5.06 -9.70
N MET A 401 3.85 -5.26 -8.41
CA MET A 401 3.17 -6.43 -7.86
C MET A 401 2.10 -5.99 -6.87
N ASN A 402 1.10 -6.85 -6.65
CA ASN A 402 0.06 -6.55 -5.68
C ASN A 402 0.61 -6.59 -4.24
N TRP A 403 -0.09 -5.91 -3.32
CA TRP A 403 0.32 -5.78 -1.94
C TRP A 403 0.51 -7.13 -1.21
N GLN A 404 -0.33 -8.12 -1.49
CA GLN A 404 -0.19 -9.44 -0.88
C GLN A 404 1.12 -10.13 -1.31
N SER A 405 1.52 -9.98 -2.57
CA SER A 405 2.80 -10.51 -3.06
C SER A 405 3.99 -9.81 -2.40
N ILE A 406 3.88 -8.50 -2.14
CA ILE A 406 4.89 -7.75 -1.39
C ILE A 406 4.99 -8.28 0.05
N LYS A 407 3.86 -8.53 0.71
CA LYS A 407 3.83 -9.13 2.05
C LYS A 407 4.41 -10.56 2.07
N ASN A 408 4.24 -11.32 1.00
CA ASN A 408 4.86 -12.64 0.86
C ASN A 408 6.39 -12.54 0.65
N LEU A 409 6.86 -11.50 -0.08
CA LEU A 409 8.30 -11.23 -0.25
C LEU A 409 8.94 -10.79 1.06
N LYS A 410 8.29 -9.88 1.79
CA LYS A 410 8.73 -9.35 3.09
C LYS A 410 7.51 -9.14 4.00
N SER A 411 7.30 -10.02 4.95
CA SER A 411 6.12 -9.97 5.84
C SER A 411 6.04 -8.70 6.69
N SER A 412 7.20 -8.11 7.03
CA SER A 412 7.32 -6.84 7.77
C SER A 412 7.13 -5.60 6.88
N ALA A 413 6.82 -5.72 5.59
CA ALA A 413 6.58 -4.59 4.71
C ALA A 413 5.42 -3.73 5.24
N ILE A 414 5.63 -2.42 5.32
CA ILE A 414 4.61 -1.43 5.70
C ILE A 414 4.22 -0.55 4.53
N ASP A 415 5.12 -0.37 3.54
CA ASP A 415 4.86 0.35 2.32
C ASP A 415 5.74 -0.16 1.16
N ALA A 416 5.42 0.25 -0.09
CA ALA A 416 6.21 -0.09 -1.25
C ALA A 416 6.02 0.90 -2.40
N PHE A 417 7.03 0.97 -3.29
CA PHE A 417 7.05 1.83 -4.47
C PHE A 417 7.67 1.07 -5.64
N SER A 418 7.21 1.35 -6.84
CA SER A 418 7.77 0.75 -8.06
C SER A 418 8.21 1.81 -9.04
N SER A 419 9.35 1.57 -9.70
CA SER A 419 9.80 2.46 -10.77
C SER A 419 8.81 2.45 -11.96
N PRO A 420 8.72 3.55 -12.74
CA PRO A 420 7.81 3.63 -13.89
C PRO A 420 8.05 2.54 -14.94
N ASP A 421 9.29 2.12 -15.13
CA ASP A 421 9.68 1.00 -16.01
C ASP A 421 9.44 -0.38 -15.38
N LYS A 422 8.90 -0.41 -14.15
CA LYS A 422 8.61 -1.61 -13.36
C LYS A 422 9.81 -2.53 -13.12
N ARG A 423 11.02 -1.97 -13.18
CA ARG A 423 12.26 -2.71 -12.95
C ARG A 423 12.65 -2.78 -11.47
N ILE A 424 12.49 -1.67 -10.76
CA ILE A 424 12.87 -1.55 -9.36
C ILE A 424 11.62 -1.57 -8.47
N LEU A 425 11.69 -2.39 -7.44
CA LEU A 425 10.74 -2.41 -6.34
C LEU A 425 11.46 -1.97 -5.06
N ILE A 426 10.90 -0.97 -4.43
CA ILE A 426 11.28 -0.48 -3.10
C ILE A 426 10.26 -1.00 -2.10
N VAL A 427 10.73 -1.58 -1.00
CA VAL A 427 9.87 -2.06 0.09
C VAL A 427 10.31 -1.43 1.39
N GLN A 428 9.44 -0.67 2.03
CA GLN A 428 9.68 -0.10 3.35
C GLN A 428 9.25 -1.09 4.44
N THR A 429 10.14 -1.29 5.40
CA THR A 429 9.85 -1.93 6.69
C THR A 429 10.00 -0.90 7.82
N PRO A 430 9.73 -1.23 9.08
CA PRO A 430 9.90 -0.27 10.18
C PRO A 430 11.32 0.25 10.38
N ASP A 431 12.34 -0.50 9.93
CA ASP A 431 13.76 -0.25 10.24
C ASP A 431 14.65 -0.11 9.00
N GLU A 432 14.13 -0.45 7.80
CA GLU A 432 14.89 -0.37 6.55
C GLU A 432 14.01 -0.15 5.31
N ILE A 433 14.62 0.42 4.28
CA ILE A 433 14.08 0.48 2.92
C ILE A 433 14.87 -0.53 2.09
N LEU A 434 14.20 -1.56 1.59
CA LEU A 434 14.77 -2.64 0.79
C LEU A 434 14.63 -2.31 -0.69
N ILE A 435 15.66 -2.62 -1.48
CA ILE A 435 15.74 -2.35 -2.91
C ILE A 435 15.85 -3.68 -3.64
N TYR A 436 14.93 -3.95 -4.56
CA TYR A 436 14.89 -5.17 -5.35
C TYR A 436 14.88 -4.88 -6.85
N ASP A 437 15.62 -5.68 -7.63
CA ASP A 437 15.43 -5.79 -9.08
C ASP A 437 14.25 -6.73 -9.35
N TYR A 438 13.06 -6.14 -9.53
CA TYR A 438 11.84 -6.88 -9.82
C TYR A 438 11.92 -7.62 -11.16
N SER A 439 12.60 -7.05 -12.15
CA SER A 439 12.77 -7.68 -13.46
C SER A 439 13.68 -8.92 -13.45
N ASN A 440 14.42 -9.15 -12.36
CA ASN A 440 15.33 -10.26 -12.16
C ASN A 440 14.95 -11.09 -10.92
N ASN A 441 13.75 -11.65 -10.91
CA ASN A 441 13.20 -12.50 -9.84
C ASN A 441 13.31 -11.87 -8.43
N ASN A 442 13.03 -10.59 -8.30
CA ASN A 442 13.17 -9.84 -7.05
C ASN A 442 14.56 -9.96 -6.44
N LYS A 443 15.60 -9.92 -7.28
CA LYS A 443 16.97 -9.96 -6.76
C LYS A 443 17.19 -8.78 -5.84
N PHE A 444 17.60 -9.04 -4.61
CA PHE A 444 17.97 -8.02 -3.65
C PHE A 444 19.20 -7.24 -4.15
N ILE A 445 19.10 -5.90 -4.13
CA ILE A 445 20.17 -4.98 -4.53
C ILE A 445 20.87 -4.42 -3.30
N GLY A 446 20.10 -4.01 -2.29
CA GLY A 446 20.61 -3.39 -1.07
C GLY A 446 19.51 -2.84 -0.18
N SER A 447 19.89 -2.27 0.96
CA SER A 447 18.98 -1.61 1.88
C SER A 447 19.49 -0.28 2.40
N ILE A 448 18.58 0.55 2.87
CA ILE A 448 18.84 1.84 3.52
C ILE A 448 18.25 1.75 4.92
N PRO A 449 19.04 1.88 5.98
CA PRO A 449 18.51 1.91 7.33
C PRO A 449 17.68 3.18 7.56
N ILE A 450 16.53 3.04 8.19
CA ILE A 450 15.66 4.11 8.62
C ILE A 450 15.23 3.92 10.07
N SER A 451 14.71 4.99 10.68
CA SER A 451 14.09 4.92 12.01
C SER A 451 12.66 4.41 11.89
N LYS A 452 12.17 3.73 12.94
CA LYS A 452 10.74 3.40 13.08
C LYS A 452 9.82 4.64 13.09
N ASP A 453 10.40 5.80 13.41
CA ASP A 453 9.71 7.10 13.47
C ASP A 453 9.76 7.82 12.10
N ASP A 454 10.36 7.18 11.09
CA ASP A 454 10.42 7.68 9.71
C ASP A 454 9.18 7.28 8.92
N SER A 455 8.64 8.22 8.15
CA SER A 455 7.59 7.96 7.17
C SER A 455 7.92 8.60 5.82
N ILE A 456 7.62 7.90 4.73
CA ILE A 456 7.85 8.40 3.38
C ILE A 456 6.65 9.26 2.99
N ILE A 457 6.91 10.53 2.66
CA ILE A 457 5.91 11.53 2.28
C ILE A 457 6.05 11.99 0.82
N MET A 458 7.07 11.54 0.13
CA MET A 458 7.34 11.85 -1.27
C MET A 458 8.06 10.70 -1.94
N SER A 459 7.68 10.36 -3.17
CA SER A 459 8.41 9.42 -4.02
C SER A 459 8.34 9.89 -5.47
N GLU A 460 9.47 10.36 -6.00
CA GLU A 460 9.58 10.89 -7.36
C GLU A 460 10.63 10.12 -8.14
N TRP A 461 10.31 9.77 -9.38
CA TRP A 461 11.14 8.92 -10.21
C TRP A 461 11.64 9.62 -11.45
N ALA A 462 12.88 9.37 -11.81
CA ALA A 462 13.46 9.74 -13.11
C ALA A 462 14.14 8.53 -13.76
N VAL A 463 14.01 8.41 -15.07
CA VAL A 463 14.59 7.32 -15.87
C VAL A 463 15.45 7.90 -16.98
N GLY A 464 16.52 7.22 -17.35
CA GLY A 464 17.41 7.59 -18.43
C GLY A 464 18.16 8.89 -18.17
N ASN A 465 18.21 9.77 -19.15
CA ASN A 465 18.93 11.04 -19.06
C ASN A 465 18.44 11.95 -17.92
N TYR A 466 17.18 11.86 -17.56
CA TYR A 466 16.63 12.63 -16.44
C TYR A 466 17.23 12.20 -15.10
N SER A 467 17.59 10.93 -14.93
CA SER A 467 18.23 10.45 -13.70
C SER A 467 19.58 11.13 -13.47
N GLU A 468 20.37 11.32 -14.54
CA GLU A 468 21.67 12.01 -14.45
C GLU A 468 21.52 13.51 -14.17
N ILE A 469 20.48 14.15 -14.74
CA ILE A 469 20.15 15.56 -14.43
C ILE A 469 19.79 15.68 -12.95
N TRP A 470 18.92 14.80 -12.43
CA TRP A 470 18.50 14.82 -11.02
C TRP A 470 19.66 14.62 -10.06
N LYS A 471 20.52 13.67 -10.36
CA LYS A 471 21.74 13.41 -9.58
C LYS A 471 22.68 14.62 -9.58
N LYS A 472 22.90 15.26 -10.72
CA LYS A 472 23.74 16.46 -10.81
C LYS A 472 23.15 17.61 -9.98
N GLU A 473 21.87 17.90 -10.16
CA GLU A 473 21.18 18.98 -9.44
C GLU A 473 21.15 18.74 -7.93
N PHE A 474 20.87 17.51 -7.51
CA PHE A 474 20.89 17.12 -6.10
C PHE A 474 22.29 17.33 -5.48
N ARG A 475 23.35 16.91 -6.17
CA ARG A 475 24.73 17.03 -5.68
C ARG A 475 25.24 18.48 -5.67
N ASN A 476 24.81 19.29 -6.63
CA ASN A 476 25.21 20.70 -6.69
C ASN A 476 24.60 21.52 -5.57
N ASN A 477 23.46 21.08 -5.04
CA ASN A 477 22.69 21.86 -4.08
C ASN A 477 23.16 21.70 -2.64
N GLU A 478 23.90 20.65 -2.31
CA GLU A 478 24.42 20.45 -0.96
C GLU A 478 25.85 19.90 -0.96
N LYS A 479 26.67 20.42 -0.04
CA LYS A 479 27.95 19.82 0.37
C LYS A 479 27.64 18.59 1.23
N ILE A 480 27.25 17.46 0.64
CA ILE A 480 26.79 16.27 1.35
C ILE A 480 27.94 15.29 1.52
N PRO A 481 28.13 14.72 2.73
CA PRO A 481 28.90 13.50 2.88
C PRO A 481 28.13 12.34 2.24
N SER A 482 28.67 11.76 1.18
CA SER A 482 28.12 10.52 0.62
C SER A 482 28.34 9.35 1.60
N SER A 483 27.27 8.76 2.13
CA SER A 483 27.35 7.44 2.74
C SER A 483 27.16 6.38 1.67
N PHE A 484 28.17 5.55 1.47
CA PHE A 484 28.08 4.42 0.54
C PHE A 484 27.39 3.24 1.20
N ILE A 485 26.45 2.62 0.50
CA ILE A 485 26.04 1.25 0.84
C ILE A 485 27.09 0.32 0.26
N THR A 486 27.90 -0.31 1.10
CA THR A 486 28.69 -1.44 0.71
C THR A 486 27.77 -2.65 0.58
N ASN A 487 27.77 -3.29 -0.60
CA ASN A 487 27.16 -4.59 -0.78
C ASN A 487 27.72 -5.55 0.27
N GLN A 488 26.93 -5.87 1.29
CA GLN A 488 27.23 -7.06 2.09
C GLN A 488 26.83 -8.28 1.27
N LYS A 489 27.86 -9.12 1.01
CA LYS A 489 27.71 -10.41 0.34
C LYS A 489 26.88 -11.38 1.16
#